data_9b6b0dedc4cb0054d5740c947668e48a
#
_entry.id   9b6b0dedc4cb0054d5740c947668e48a
#
_cell.length_a   1.000
_cell.length_b   1.000
_cell.length_c   1.000
_cell.angle_alpha   90.00
_cell.angle_beta   90.00
_cell.angle_gamma   90.00
#
_symmetry.space_group_name_H-M   'P 1'
#
loop_
_entity.id
_entity.type
_entity.pdbx_description
1 polymer ?
#
loop_
_entity_poly.entity_id
_entity_poly.type
_entity_poly.pdbx_seq_one_letter_code
_entity_poly.pdbx_strand_id
1 'polypeptide(L)'
;MTAPITLSNLNHWFGSLHALKDVSLEIEAGEYVTLLGPSGCGKTTLLSVMGGFVDPTEGKILIGGRDMTNVPPAKRPTTTMFQDYALFPHMNLRDNVSFGLRMSGMGRRERHDRAKDLLELVGLFAEAGKRPNELSGGQRQRVALARALAVEPKVLLLDEPLGALDLKLRRTMQDELKTIQRKVGTTFIHVTHDQEEAMAIADRIVVMNEGRIEDQGTPTRIYCEPATLFAADFMGEMNHIPGRGTASGVETPFGILPLVAKEQDPAVVCLRPEAIGTGKGDVSLGPATVRDAAFFGTFCRAHLIPKADPDRVLIAHLPPASLLAAGDELILYTKAEDFRIFDVKE
;
A
#
# COMPACT_ATOMS: atom_id res chain seq x y z
N MET A 1 -13.87 21.15 -1.15
CA MET A 1 -14.86 20.15 -1.65
C MET A 1 -14.07 19.03 -2.31
N THR A 2 -14.36 17.80 -1.95
CA THR A 2 -13.69 16.59 -2.47
C THR A 2 -14.45 16.02 -3.69
N ALA A 3 -13.87 15.06 -4.42
CA ALA A 3 -14.51 14.43 -5.57
C ALA A 3 -14.16 12.94 -5.64
N PRO A 4 -15.11 12.08 -6.03
CA PRO A 4 -14.84 10.69 -6.38
C PRO A 4 -14.10 10.62 -7.72
N ILE A 5 -13.43 9.49 -7.94
CA ILE A 5 -12.71 9.18 -9.19
C ILE A 5 -13.25 7.86 -9.72
N THR A 6 -13.50 7.81 -11.03
CA THR A 6 -13.83 6.57 -11.72
C THR A 6 -12.89 6.38 -12.89
N LEU A 7 -12.17 5.28 -12.88
CA LEU A 7 -11.33 4.81 -13.97
C LEU A 7 -12.04 3.64 -14.64
N SER A 8 -12.20 3.68 -15.97
CA SER A 8 -12.91 2.65 -16.71
C SER A 8 -12.05 2.12 -17.85
N ASN A 9 -11.68 0.84 -17.76
CA ASN A 9 -10.95 0.08 -18.78
C ASN A 9 -9.70 0.81 -19.31
N LEU A 10 -8.92 1.41 -18.39
CA LEU A 10 -7.72 2.15 -18.78
C LEU A 10 -6.65 1.23 -19.31
N ASN A 11 -6.20 1.52 -20.52
CA ASN A 11 -5.04 0.91 -21.16
C ASN A 11 -4.02 1.99 -21.52
N HIS A 12 -2.75 1.69 -21.35
CA HIS A 12 -1.68 2.58 -21.78
C HIS A 12 -0.45 1.81 -22.24
N TRP A 13 0.09 2.20 -23.41
CA TRP A 13 1.30 1.65 -24.00
C TRP A 13 2.40 2.70 -24.11
N PHE A 14 3.61 2.34 -23.71
CA PHE A 14 4.84 3.04 -24.06
C PHE A 14 5.55 2.25 -25.18
N GLY A 15 5.32 2.61 -26.43
CA GLY A 15 5.79 1.82 -27.56
C GLY A 15 5.20 0.41 -27.54
N SER A 16 6.02 -0.62 -27.35
CA SER A 16 5.57 -2.02 -27.24
C SER A 16 5.24 -2.45 -25.81
N LEU A 17 5.57 -1.65 -24.79
CA LEU A 17 5.32 -1.97 -23.40
C LEU A 17 3.88 -1.62 -23.01
N HIS A 18 3.06 -2.62 -22.68
CA HIS A 18 1.71 -2.45 -22.15
C HIS A 18 1.77 -2.18 -20.63
N ALA A 19 1.83 -0.90 -20.26
CA ALA A 19 2.08 -0.47 -18.89
C ALA A 19 0.83 -0.48 -17.99
N LEU A 20 -0.35 -0.24 -18.56
CA LEU A 20 -1.65 -0.39 -17.87
C LEU A 20 -2.55 -1.28 -18.74
N LYS A 21 -3.14 -2.31 -18.11
CA LYS A 21 -3.89 -3.38 -18.79
C LYS A 21 -5.29 -3.49 -18.19
N ASP A 22 -6.26 -2.85 -18.83
CA ASP A 22 -7.68 -2.90 -18.46
C ASP A 22 -7.94 -2.50 -17.00
N VAL A 23 -7.33 -1.40 -16.57
CA VAL A 23 -7.44 -0.92 -15.20
C VAL A 23 -8.77 -0.21 -14.99
N SER A 24 -9.61 -0.76 -14.12
CA SER A 24 -10.88 -0.16 -13.69
C SER A 24 -10.87 0.01 -12.17
N LEU A 25 -11.19 1.21 -11.68
CA LEU A 25 -11.12 1.55 -10.26
C LEU A 25 -12.09 2.68 -9.94
N GLU A 26 -12.87 2.51 -8.88
CA GLU A 26 -13.71 3.55 -8.31
C GLU A 26 -13.12 3.99 -6.97
N ILE A 27 -12.99 5.28 -6.74
CA ILE A 27 -12.45 5.88 -5.51
C ILE A 27 -13.48 6.85 -4.96
N GLU A 28 -13.85 6.65 -3.71
CA GLU A 28 -14.82 7.48 -3.03
C GLU A 28 -14.27 8.87 -2.69
N ALA A 29 -15.17 9.84 -2.59
CA ALA A 29 -14.78 11.19 -2.21
C ALA A 29 -14.29 11.25 -0.77
N GLY A 30 -13.06 11.77 -0.55
CA GLY A 30 -12.43 11.87 0.78
C GLY A 30 -11.74 10.59 1.25
N GLU A 31 -11.67 9.56 0.41
CA GLU A 31 -10.97 8.31 0.71
C GLU A 31 -9.45 8.48 0.62
N TYR A 32 -8.72 7.76 1.47
CA TYR A 32 -7.27 7.60 1.37
C TYR A 32 -6.97 6.25 0.70
N VAL A 33 -6.64 6.27 -0.58
CA VAL A 33 -6.32 5.06 -1.36
C VAL A 33 -4.81 4.95 -1.54
N THR A 34 -4.26 3.77 -1.26
CA THR A 34 -2.85 3.48 -1.54
C THR A 34 -2.72 2.51 -2.71
N LEU A 35 -1.99 2.90 -3.75
CA LEU A 35 -1.57 2.04 -4.84
C LEU A 35 -0.27 1.35 -4.44
N LEU A 36 -0.31 0.03 -4.30
CA LEU A 36 0.78 -0.80 -3.78
C LEU A 36 1.17 -1.85 -4.82
N GLY A 37 2.45 -2.22 -4.90
CA GLY A 37 2.93 -3.25 -5.84
C GLY A 37 4.43 -3.15 -6.09
N PRO A 38 5.05 -4.13 -6.76
CA PRO A 38 6.47 -4.13 -7.08
C PRO A 38 6.87 -2.97 -8.01
N SER A 39 8.17 -2.70 -8.10
CA SER A 39 8.69 -1.71 -9.03
C SER A 39 8.34 -2.08 -10.47
N GLY A 40 7.91 -1.10 -11.28
CA GLY A 40 7.54 -1.32 -12.67
C GLY A 40 6.14 -1.89 -12.93
N CYS A 41 5.30 -2.14 -11.90
CA CYS A 41 3.95 -2.68 -12.09
C CYS A 41 2.90 -1.67 -12.58
N GLY A 42 3.27 -0.39 -12.84
CA GLY A 42 2.36 0.61 -13.43
C GLY A 42 1.80 1.66 -12.48
N LYS A 43 2.12 1.67 -11.18
CA LYS A 43 1.59 2.62 -10.17
C LYS A 43 1.80 4.09 -10.55
N THR A 44 3.05 4.49 -10.79
CA THR A 44 3.41 5.86 -11.18
C THR A 44 2.81 6.23 -12.54
N THR A 45 2.68 5.27 -13.47
CA THR A 45 1.97 5.47 -14.73
C THR A 45 0.50 5.77 -14.49
N LEU A 46 -0.18 4.98 -13.65
CA LEU A 46 -1.58 5.20 -13.29
C LEU A 46 -1.77 6.55 -12.59
N LEU A 47 -0.87 6.91 -11.66
CA LEU A 47 -0.88 8.22 -11.01
C LEU A 47 -0.71 9.36 -12.03
N SER A 48 0.22 9.21 -12.99
CA SER A 48 0.48 10.18 -14.05
C SER A 48 -0.71 10.35 -15.00
N VAL A 49 -1.39 9.24 -15.30
CA VAL A 49 -2.62 9.24 -16.10
C VAL A 49 -3.75 9.96 -15.35
N MET A 50 -3.94 9.72 -14.05
CA MET A 50 -4.90 10.46 -13.22
C MET A 50 -4.55 11.94 -13.10
N GLY A 51 -3.27 12.29 -13.03
CA GLY A 51 -2.78 13.68 -13.00
C GLY A 51 -2.85 14.42 -14.34
N GLY A 52 -3.04 13.69 -15.44
CA GLY A 52 -3.06 14.25 -16.80
C GLY A 52 -1.70 14.57 -17.38
N PHE A 53 -0.63 14.00 -16.82
CA PHE A 53 0.74 14.09 -17.36
C PHE A 53 0.97 13.08 -18.50
N VAL A 54 0.14 12.04 -18.54
CA VAL A 54 0.12 11.01 -19.57
C VAL A 54 -1.35 10.81 -19.98
N ASP A 55 -1.64 10.85 -21.27
CA ASP A 55 -2.95 10.50 -21.78
C ASP A 55 -3.07 8.98 -21.88
N PRO A 56 -4.18 8.36 -21.41
CA PRO A 56 -4.39 6.94 -21.61
C PRO A 56 -4.55 6.63 -23.11
N THR A 57 -4.11 5.46 -23.54
CA THR A 57 -4.32 5.03 -24.94
C THR A 57 -5.78 4.66 -25.17
N GLU A 58 -6.43 4.05 -24.16
CA GLU A 58 -7.84 3.67 -24.17
C GLU A 58 -8.44 3.83 -22.78
N GLY A 59 -9.77 3.89 -22.71
CA GLY A 59 -10.53 4.01 -21.48
C GLY A 59 -10.88 5.44 -21.12
N LYS A 60 -11.43 5.64 -19.92
CA LYS A 60 -11.95 6.95 -19.46
C LYS A 60 -11.58 7.23 -18.01
N ILE A 61 -11.44 8.52 -17.70
CA ILE A 61 -11.18 9.04 -16.35
C ILE A 61 -12.26 10.06 -16.02
N LEU A 62 -13.05 9.81 -14.98
CA LEU A 62 -14.01 10.76 -14.45
C LEU A 62 -13.53 11.26 -13.08
N ILE A 63 -13.57 12.57 -12.84
CA ILE A 63 -13.32 13.19 -11.53
C ILE A 63 -14.53 14.05 -11.18
N GLY A 64 -15.23 13.69 -10.11
CA GLY A 64 -16.48 14.35 -9.76
C GLY A 64 -17.55 14.28 -10.85
N GLY A 65 -17.62 13.14 -11.55
CA GLY A 65 -18.55 12.89 -12.66
C GLY A 65 -18.22 13.61 -13.97
N ARG A 66 -17.11 14.37 -14.03
CA ARG A 66 -16.67 15.07 -15.26
C ARG A 66 -15.57 14.27 -15.94
N ASP A 67 -15.67 14.15 -17.27
CA ASP A 67 -14.63 13.49 -18.07
C ASP A 67 -13.35 14.36 -18.08
N MET A 68 -12.27 13.77 -17.61
CA MET A 68 -10.93 14.37 -17.52
C MET A 68 -9.92 13.67 -18.43
N THR A 69 -10.34 12.71 -19.26
CA THR A 69 -9.45 11.83 -20.03
C THR A 69 -8.38 12.59 -20.81
N ASN A 70 -8.80 13.63 -21.57
CA ASN A 70 -7.90 14.45 -22.40
C ASN A 70 -7.71 15.87 -21.84
N VAL A 71 -7.99 16.07 -20.54
CA VAL A 71 -7.82 17.38 -19.90
C VAL A 71 -6.39 17.52 -19.38
N PRO A 72 -5.65 18.58 -19.77
CA PRO A 72 -4.26 18.76 -19.33
C PRO A 72 -4.17 19.01 -17.81
N PRO A 73 -3.02 18.73 -17.16
CA PRO A 73 -2.84 18.79 -15.71
C PRO A 73 -3.29 20.10 -15.07
N ALA A 74 -2.97 21.24 -15.70
CA ALA A 74 -3.29 22.58 -15.18
C ALA A 74 -4.80 22.88 -15.09
N LYS A 75 -5.65 22.08 -15.74
CA LYS A 75 -7.11 22.24 -15.76
C LYS A 75 -7.84 21.14 -14.99
N ARG A 76 -7.11 20.16 -14.46
CA ARG A 76 -7.68 19.10 -13.61
C ARG A 76 -7.83 19.59 -12.16
N PRO A 77 -8.83 19.13 -11.43
CA PRO A 77 -8.99 19.44 -10.01
C PRO A 77 -8.08 18.57 -9.15
N THR A 78 -6.88 18.27 -9.62
CA THR A 78 -5.88 17.43 -8.98
C THR A 78 -4.60 18.22 -8.75
N THR A 79 -3.84 17.85 -7.71
CA THR A 79 -2.46 18.33 -7.52
C THR A 79 -1.57 17.14 -7.23
N THR A 80 -0.36 17.14 -7.79
CA THR A 80 0.61 16.05 -7.59
C THR A 80 1.77 16.53 -6.74
N MET A 81 2.11 15.73 -5.73
CA MET A 81 3.35 15.83 -4.96
C MET A 81 4.30 14.74 -5.46
N PHE A 82 5.43 15.15 -6.03
CA PHE A 82 6.44 14.26 -6.57
C PHE A 82 7.42 13.79 -5.49
N GLN A 83 8.11 12.69 -5.76
CA GLN A 83 9.05 12.03 -4.85
C GLN A 83 10.19 12.95 -4.35
N ASP A 84 10.69 13.86 -5.18
CA ASP A 84 11.73 14.84 -4.84
C ASP A 84 11.19 16.11 -4.17
N TYR A 85 9.86 16.13 -3.86
CA TYR A 85 9.12 17.27 -3.33
C TYR A 85 9.07 18.50 -4.24
N ALA A 86 9.95 18.65 -5.21
CA ALA A 86 10.05 19.71 -6.22
C ALA A 86 9.88 21.15 -5.63
N LEU A 87 10.43 21.42 -4.44
CA LEU A 87 10.38 22.74 -3.83
C LEU A 87 11.31 23.71 -4.59
N PHE A 88 10.86 24.96 -4.72
CA PHE A 88 11.64 26.02 -5.36
C PHE A 88 12.77 26.46 -4.41
N PRO A 89 14.06 26.14 -4.71
CA PRO A 89 15.15 26.35 -3.76
C PRO A 89 15.48 27.81 -3.49
N HIS A 90 15.13 28.70 -4.41
CA HIS A 90 15.35 30.14 -4.32
C HIS A 90 14.26 30.91 -3.58
N MET A 91 13.13 30.24 -3.27
CA MET A 91 12.00 30.82 -2.54
C MET A 91 12.02 30.39 -1.06
N ASN A 92 11.52 31.23 -0.17
CA ASN A 92 11.22 30.83 1.20
C ASN A 92 9.98 29.95 1.29
N LEU A 93 9.65 29.39 2.48
CA LEU A 93 8.55 28.44 2.62
C LEU A 93 7.19 29.09 2.33
N ARG A 94 6.94 30.31 2.82
CA ARG A 94 5.71 31.02 2.54
C ARG A 94 5.51 31.25 1.04
N ASP A 95 6.57 31.62 0.32
CA ASP A 95 6.50 31.87 -1.13
C ASP A 95 6.35 30.54 -1.91
N ASN A 96 6.95 29.44 -1.46
CA ASN A 96 6.74 28.11 -2.00
C ASN A 96 5.27 27.71 -1.88
N VAL A 97 4.68 27.79 -0.68
CA VAL A 97 3.27 27.41 -0.43
C VAL A 97 2.32 28.30 -1.22
N SER A 98 2.57 29.61 -1.28
CA SER A 98 1.71 30.56 -1.99
C SER A 98 1.91 30.60 -3.50
N PHE A 99 2.84 29.81 -4.07
CA PHE A 99 3.18 29.89 -5.49
C PHE A 99 2.00 29.58 -6.41
N GLY A 100 1.29 28.47 -6.17
CA GLY A 100 0.10 28.08 -6.95
C GLY A 100 -1.00 29.15 -6.91
N LEU A 101 -1.22 29.74 -5.74
CA LEU A 101 -2.19 30.83 -5.56
C LEU A 101 -1.79 32.11 -6.33
N ARG A 102 -0.48 32.37 -6.42
CA ARG A 102 0.05 33.46 -7.24
C ARG A 102 -0.25 33.22 -8.72
N MET A 103 -0.09 31.99 -9.21
CA MET A 103 -0.35 31.63 -10.60
C MET A 103 -1.84 31.70 -10.94
N SER A 104 -2.73 31.49 -9.99
CA SER A 104 -4.18 31.70 -10.15
C SER A 104 -4.62 33.14 -10.04
N GLY A 105 -3.70 34.11 -9.87
CA GLY A 105 -4.00 35.53 -9.81
C GLY A 105 -4.43 36.08 -8.45
N MET A 106 -4.33 35.26 -7.38
CA MET A 106 -4.70 35.69 -6.01
C MET A 106 -3.81 36.83 -5.51
N GLY A 107 -4.40 37.84 -4.84
CA GLY A 107 -3.72 38.98 -4.28
C GLY A 107 -2.64 38.63 -3.26
N ARG A 108 -1.58 39.47 -3.14
CA ARG A 108 -0.42 39.15 -2.29
C ARG A 108 -0.79 38.92 -0.82
N ARG A 109 -1.66 39.74 -0.26
CA ARG A 109 -2.09 39.63 1.15
C ARG A 109 -2.84 38.33 1.35
N GLU A 110 -3.85 38.07 0.57
CA GLU A 110 -4.71 36.90 0.66
C GLU A 110 -3.93 35.57 0.54
N ARG A 111 -3.04 35.46 -0.49
CA ARG A 111 -2.23 34.25 -0.67
C ARG A 111 -1.22 34.04 0.45
N HIS A 112 -0.70 35.10 1.09
CA HIS A 112 0.20 34.99 2.23
C HIS A 112 -0.54 34.60 3.51
N ASP A 113 -1.77 35.10 3.72
CA ASP A 113 -2.63 34.67 4.83
C ASP A 113 -2.99 33.19 4.68
N ARG A 114 -3.35 32.75 3.47
CA ARG A 114 -3.61 31.34 3.18
C ARG A 114 -2.36 30.46 3.37
N ALA A 115 -1.19 30.91 2.93
CA ALA A 115 0.06 30.19 3.15
C ALA A 115 0.42 30.09 4.63
N LYS A 116 0.09 31.10 5.44
CA LYS A 116 0.24 31.07 6.89
C LYS A 116 -0.60 29.94 7.49
N ASP A 117 -1.90 29.89 7.19
CA ASP A 117 -2.83 28.87 7.72
C ASP A 117 -2.35 27.45 7.38
N LEU A 118 -1.83 27.25 6.16
CA LEU A 118 -1.30 25.95 5.72
C LEU A 118 0.03 25.60 6.38
N LEU A 119 0.92 26.56 6.62
CA LEU A 119 2.15 26.34 7.37
C LEU A 119 1.85 26.05 8.84
N GLU A 120 0.81 26.68 9.44
CA GLU A 120 0.31 26.32 10.76
C GLU A 120 -0.26 24.89 10.79
N LEU A 121 -1.04 24.51 9.78
CA LEU A 121 -1.59 23.14 9.64
C LEU A 121 -0.50 22.06 9.67
N VAL A 122 0.65 22.34 9.05
CA VAL A 122 1.80 21.40 9.01
C VAL A 122 2.86 21.68 10.06
N GLY A 123 2.59 22.58 11.03
CA GLY A 123 3.47 22.89 12.16
C GLY A 123 4.79 23.60 11.79
N LEU A 124 4.82 24.36 10.67
CA LEU A 124 6.04 25.03 10.16
C LEU A 124 5.88 26.55 10.00
N PHE A 125 4.93 27.16 10.69
CA PHE A 125 4.73 28.62 10.57
C PHE A 125 5.94 29.42 11.07
N ALA A 126 6.59 28.99 12.16
CA ALA A 126 7.78 29.67 12.70
C ALA A 126 8.95 29.70 11.69
N GLU A 127 8.99 28.74 10.76
CA GLU A 127 10.01 28.61 9.73
C GLU A 127 9.64 29.27 8.40
N ALA A 128 8.51 29.97 8.29
CA ALA A 128 7.97 30.53 7.04
C ALA A 128 8.96 31.35 6.21
N GLY A 129 9.97 31.97 6.86
CA GLY A 129 11.03 32.74 6.22
C GLY A 129 12.24 31.92 5.71
N LYS A 130 12.40 30.65 6.15
CA LYS A 130 13.50 29.79 5.75
C LYS A 130 13.37 29.33 4.30
N ARG A 131 14.46 28.80 3.74
CA ARG A 131 14.53 28.17 2.40
C ARG A 131 14.56 26.63 2.53
N PRO A 132 14.21 25.90 1.47
CA PRO A 132 14.20 24.42 1.49
C PRO A 132 15.51 23.76 1.91
N ASN A 133 16.66 24.35 1.59
CA ASN A 133 17.98 23.84 1.96
C ASN A 133 18.30 23.94 3.47
N GLU A 134 17.51 24.72 4.22
CA GLU A 134 17.66 24.87 5.67
C GLU A 134 16.76 23.89 6.46
N LEU A 135 16.07 22.98 5.77
CA LEU A 135 15.08 22.07 6.33
C LEU A 135 15.55 20.61 6.35
N SER A 136 15.06 19.84 7.33
CA SER A 136 15.13 18.39 7.32
C SER A 136 14.24 17.78 6.21
N GLY A 137 14.45 16.48 5.89
CA GLY A 137 13.62 15.75 4.91
C GLY A 137 12.12 15.83 5.21
N GLY A 138 11.73 15.52 6.45
CA GLY A 138 10.32 15.60 6.86
C GLY A 138 9.74 17.01 6.85
N GLN A 139 10.54 18.03 7.16
CA GLN A 139 10.11 19.42 7.02
C GLN A 139 9.88 19.81 5.55
N ARG A 140 10.78 19.39 4.64
CA ARG A 140 10.57 19.62 3.19
C ARG A 140 9.30 18.96 2.68
N GLN A 141 9.03 17.74 3.10
CA GLN A 141 7.81 17.02 2.77
C GLN A 141 6.55 17.78 3.23
N ARG A 142 6.52 18.23 4.51
CA ARG A 142 5.39 19.00 5.03
C ARG A 142 5.14 20.30 4.26
N VAL A 143 6.20 20.99 3.86
CA VAL A 143 6.06 22.20 3.01
C VAL A 143 5.51 21.85 1.63
N ALA A 144 5.97 20.74 1.01
CA ALA A 144 5.44 20.28 -0.27
C ALA A 144 3.96 19.90 -0.19
N LEU A 145 3.55 19.25 0.91
CA LEU A 145 2.15 18.95 1.19
C LEU A 145 1.32 20.23 1.35
N ALA A 146 1.78 21.20 2.15
CA ALA A 146 1.12 22.50 2.32
C ALA A 146 0.97 23.24 0.98
N ARG A 147 2.02 23.23 0.15
CA ARG A 147 1.99 23.80 -1.21
C ARG A 147 0.95 23.13 -2.11
N ALA A 148 0.89 21.79 -2.06
CA ALA A 148 -0.06 21.02 -2.86
C ALA A 148 -1.51 21.27 -2.43
N LEU A 149 -1.76 21.44 -1.13
CA LEU A 149 -3.07 21.76 -0.57
C LEU A 149 -3.50 23.22 -0.77
N ALA A 150 -2.55 24.13 -1.05
CA ALA A 150 -2.83 25.57 -1.14
C ALA A 150 -3.87 25.91 -2.23
N VAL A 151 -3.86 25.19 -3.34
CA VAL A 151 -4.78 25.39 -4.47
C VAL A 151 -6.13 24.68 -4.27
N GLU A 152 -6.39 24.11 -3.10
CA GLU A 152 -7.62 23.41 -2.72
C GLU A 152 -8.03 22.31 -3.72
N PRO A 153 -7.13 21.37 -4.02
CA PRO A 153 -7.44 20.31 -4.97
C PRO A 153 -8.56 19.42 -4.44
N LYS A 154 -9.37 18.87 -5.36
CA LYS A 154 -10.35 17.84 -4.99
C LYS A 154 -9.71 16.48 -4.75
N VAL A 155 -8.58 16.25 -5.41
CA VAL A 155 -7.77 15.02 -5.30
C VAL A 155 -6.30 15.39 -5.17
N LEU A 156 -5.63 14.79 -4.21
CA LEU A 156 -4.18 14.91 -4.03
C LEU A 156 -3.51 13.60 -4.43
N LEU A 157 -2.57 13.68 -5.35
CA LEU A 157 -1.78 12.57 -5.86
C LEU A 157 -0.39 12.62 -5.22
N LEU A 158 0.05 11.53 -4.57
CA LEU A 158 1.30 11.44 -3.84
C LEU A 158 2.15 10.32 -4.45
N ASP A 159 3.31 10.66 -5.03
CA ASP A 159 4.22 9.69 -5.62
C ASP A 159 5.39 9.43 -4.66
N GLU A 160 5.39 8.28 -3.99
CA GLU A 160 6.36 7.83 -2.98
C GLU A 160 6.76 8.92 -1.96
N PRO A 161 5.79 9.58 -1.30
CA PRO A 161 6.08 10.76 -0.48
C PRO A 161 6.98 10.46 0.73
N LEU A 162 7.05 9.22 1.22
CA LEU A 162 7.80 8.83 2.41
C LEU A 162 9.08 8.04 2.12
N GLY A 163 9.39 7.77 0.84
CA GLY A 163 10.47 6.89 0.44
C GLY A 163 11.89 7.34 0.86
N ALA A 164 12.11 8.65 1.01
CA ALA A 164 13.42 9.21 1.35
C ALA A 164 13.65 9.41 2.87
N LEU A 165 12.74 8.93 3.74
CA LEU A 165 12.78 9.14 5.19
C LEU A 165 13.30 7.90 5.93
N ASP A 166 14.01 8.13 7.06
CA ASP A 166 14.33 7.07 8.01
C ASP A 166 13.06 6.49 8.67
N LEU A 167 13.17 5.28 9.23
CA LEU A 167 12.02 4.52 9.77
C LEU A 167 11.24 5.30 10.84
N LYS A 168 11.93 5.98 11.79
CA LYS A 168 11.27 6.70 12.87
C LYS A 168 10.50 7.90 12.33
N LEU A 169 11.13 8.67 11.47
CA LEU A 169 10.51 9.85 10.84
C LEU A 169 9.36 9.43 9.92
N ARG A 170 9.51 8.32 9.18
CA ARG A 170 8.46 7.77 8.33
C ARG A 170 7.18 7.48 9.12
N ARG A 171 7.27 6.77 10.25
CA ARG A 171 6.12 6.47 11.12
C ARG A 171 5.42 7.75 11.62
N THR A 172 6.20 8.73 12.08
CA THR A 172 5.62 10.02 12.49
C THR A 172 4.89 10.71 11.33
N MET A 173 5.48 10.68 10.13
CA MET A 173 4.89 11.30 8.95
C MET A 173 3.65 10.57 8.44
N GLN A 174 3.54 9.24 8.62
CA GLN A 174 2.32 8.46 8.34
C GLN A 174 1.14 8.97 9.17
N ASP A 175 1.32 9.10 10.50
CA ASP A 175 0.29 9.62 11.42
C ASP A 175 -0.12 11.06 11.06
N GLU A 176 0.86 11.90 10.72
CA GLU A 176 0.62 13.28 10.32
C GLU A 176 -0.16 13.36 9.01
N LEU A 177 0.23 12.59 7.97
CA LEU A 177 -0.47 12.55 6.68
C LEU A 177 -1.94 12.15 6.85
N LYS A 178 -2.21 11.09 7.64
CA LYS A 178 -3.58 10.67 7.93
C LYS A 178 -4.37 11.73 8.69
N THR A 179 -3.74 12.39 9.67
CA THR A 179 -4.35 13.48 10.43
C THR A 179 -4.69 14.67 9.55
N ILE A 180 -3.78 15.08 8.67
CA ILE A 180 -3.98 16.20 7.73
C ILE A 180 -5.09 15.84 6.74
N GLN A 181 -5.06 14.63 6.15
CA GLN A 181 -6.08 14.19 5.20
C GLN A 181 -7.49 14.24 5.82
N ARG A 182 -7.64 13.75 7.07
CA ARG A 182 -8.93 13.82 7.80
C ARG A 182 -9.38 15.26 8.05
N LYS A 183 -8.46 16.18 8.36
CA LYS A 183 -8.78 17.59 8.58
C LYS A 183 -9.22 18.30 7.30
N VAL A 184 -8.56 18.03 6.18
CA VAL A 184 -8.87 18.71 4.90
C VAL A 184 -9.99 18.03 4.13
N GLY A 185 -10.23 16.74 4.39
CA GLY A 185 -11.28 15.93 3.76
C GLY A 185 -11.06 15.67 2.26
N THR A 186 -9.89 15.98 1.69
CA THR A 186 -9.55 15.78 0.27
C THR A 186 -9.31 14.28 0.01
N THR A 187 -9.66 13.79 -1.19
CA THR A 187 -9.31 12.43 -1.64
C THR A 187 -7.81 12.34 -1.85
N PHE A 188 -7.14 11.36 -1.21
CA PHE A 188 -5.70 11.13 -1.37
C PHE A 188 -5.46 9.84 -2.14
N ILE A 189 -4.56 9.88 -3.11
CA ILE A 189 -4.06 8.70 -3.82
C ILE A 189 -2.55 8.66 -3.62
N HIS A 190 -2.08 7.62 -2.97
CA HIS A 190 -0.71 7.47 -2.52
C HIS A 190 -0.07 6.26 -3.19
N VAL A 191 1.02 6.47 -3.90
CA VAL A 191 1.85 5.40 -4.46
C VAL A 191 2.96 5.05 -3.48
N THR A 192 3.08 3.77 -3.16
CA THR A 192 4.22 3.25 -2.37
C THR A 192 4.56 1.82 -2.82
N HIS A 193 5.74 1.36 -2.45
CA HIS A 193 6.14 -0.06 -2.51
C HIS A 193 6.29 -0.67 -1.10
N ASP A 194 6.05 0.11 -0.04
CA ASP A 194 6.17 -0.30 1.36
C ASP A 194 4.80 -0.76 1.88
N GLN A 195 4.72 -2.04 2.28
CA GLN A 195 3.49 -2.68 2.76
C GLN A 195 3.07 -2.14 4.12
N GLU A 196 4.04 -1.90 5.04
CA GLU A 196 3.75 -1.34 6.37
C GLU A 196 3.14 0.05 6.24
N GLU A 197 3.68 0.86 5.31
CA GLU A 197 3.16 2.19 5.01
C GLU A 197 1.71 2.11 4.52
N ALA A 198 1.44 1.26 3.52
CA ALA A 198 0.09 1.10 2.97
C ALA A 198 -0.90 0.63 4.05
N MET A 199 -0.52 -0.36 4.88
CA MET A 199 -1.38 -0.87 5.95
C MET A 199 -1.66 0.16 7.04
N ALA A 200 -0.70 1.05 7.34
CA ALA A 200 -0.84 2.03 8.41
C ALA A 200 -1.79 3.19 8.07
N ILE A 201 -1.81 3.64 6.81
CA ILE A 201 -2.48 4.91 6.46
C ILE A 201 -3.69 4.78 5.53
N ALA A 202 -3.80 3.70 4.76
CA ALA A 202 -4.86 3.56 3.78
C ALA A 202 -6.23 3.28 4.41
N ASP A 203 -7.29 3.84 3.83
CA ASP A 203 -8.65 3.34 4.02
C ASP A 203 -8.88 2.12 3.11
N ARG A 204 -8.26 2.16 1.91
CA ARG A 204 -8.26 1.08 0.94
C ARG A 204 -6.89 0.96 0.24
N ILE A 205 -6.41 -0.28 0.10
CA ILE A 205 -5.23 -0.64 -0.66
C ILE A 205 -5.68 -1.20 -2.01
N VAL A 206 -4.97 -0.82 -3.07
CA VAL A 206 -5.09 -1.39 -4.42
C VAL A 206 -3.75 -2.03 -4.76
N VAL A 207 -3.71 -3.35 -4.81
CA VAL A 207 -2.51 -4.12 -5.14
C VAL A 207 -2.41 -4.24 -6.66
N MET A 208 -1.30 -3.77 -7.22
CA MET A 208 -1.03 -3.81 -8.66
C MET A 208 0.11 -4.75 -8.99
N ASN A 209 -0.04 -5.48 -10.08
CA ASN A 209 1.00 -6.30 -10.66
C ASN A 209 0.91 -6.28 -12.19
N GLU A 210 2.05 -6.19 -12.88
CA GLU A 210 2.16 -6.24 -14.35
C GLU A 210 1.13 -5.38 -15.11
N GLY A 211 0.80 -4.20 -14.58
CA GLY A 211 -0.14 -3.27 -15.18
C GLY A 211 -1.62 -3.55 -14.88
N ARG A 212 -1.94 -4.50 -14.00
CA ARG A 212 -3.30 -4.89 -13.60
C ARG A 212 -3.53 -4.64 -12.13
N ILE A 213 -4.80 -4.54 -11.73
CA ILE A 213 -5.21 -4.64 -10.34
C ILE A 213 -5.39 -6.11 -10.01
N GLU A 214 -4.62 -6.61 -9.05
CA GLU A 214 -4.68 -7.98 -8.54
C GLU A 214 -5.71 -8.13 -7.43
N ASP A 215 -5.76 -7.11 -6.55
CA ASP A 215 -6.68 -7.11 -5.42
C ASP A 215 -6.93 -5.68 -4.94
N GLN A 216 -8.07 -5.44 -4.28
CA GLN A 216 -8.38 -4.15 -3.65
C GLN A 216 -9.32 -4.32 -2.47
N GLY A 217 -9.07 -3.62 -1.38
CA GLY A 217 -9.89 -3.69 -0.17
C GLY A 217 -9.28 -2.94 1.00
N THR A 218 -9.92 -3.04 2.17
CA THR A 218 -9.33 -2.52 3.40
C THR A 218 -8.03 -3.23 3.72
N PRO A 219 -7.08 -2.59 4.45
CA PRO A 219 -5.81 -3.22 4.82
C PRO A 219 -5.99 -4.60 5.47
N THR A 220 -6.92 -4.72 6.42
CA THR A 220 -7.23 -5.99 7.10
C THR A 220 -7.72 -7.06 6.12
N ARG A 221 -8.64 -6.70 5.21
CA ARG A 221 -9.17 -7.65 4.22
C ARG A 221 -8.08 -8.14 3.28
N ILE A 222 -7.25 -7.23 2.73
CA ILE A 222 -6.14 -7.60 1.81
C ILE A 222 -5.13 -8.52 2.49
N TYR A 223 -4.83 -8.30 3.77
CA TYR A 223 -3.88 -9.11 4.52
C TYR A 223 -4.45 -10.46 4.92
N CYS A 224 -5.66 -10.48 5.50
CA CYS A 224 -6.28 -11.69 6.04
C CYS A 224 -6.97 -12.54 4.97
N GLU A 225 -7.56 -11.92 3.94
CA GLU A 225 -8.40 -12.59 2.92
C GLU A 225 -8.01 -12.16 1.50
N PRO A 226 -6.73 -12.32 1.09
CA PRO A 226 -6.27 -11.91 -0.23
C PRO A 226 -7.03 -12.64 -1.34
N ALA A 227 -7.37 -11.92 -2.43
CA ALA A 227 -8.13 -12.48 -3.55
C ALA A 227 -7.27 -13.32 -4.51
N THR A 228 -5.95 -13.07 -4.55
CA THR A 228 -5.02 -13.78 -5.42
C THR A 228 -3.81 -14.28 -4.63
N LEU A 229 -3.16 -15.34 -5.13
CA LEU A 229 -1.90 -15.84 -4.55
C LEU A 229 -0.83 -14.75 -4.58
N PHE A 230 -0.77 -13.95 -5.66
CA PHE A 230 0.15 -12.82 -5.75
C PHE A 230 -0.07 -11.82 -4.60
N ALA A 231 -1.33 -11.42 -4.33
CA ALA A 231 -1.64 -10.51 -3.24
C ALA A 231 -1.28 -11.11 -1.88
N ALA A 232 -1.52 -12.41 -1.68
CA ALA A 232 -1.14 -13.14 -0.47
C ALA A 232 0.36 -13.05 -0.18
N ASP A 233 1.19 -13.35 -1.20
CA ASP A 233 2.65 -13.34 -1.10
C ASP A 233 3.21 -11.92 -1.01
N PHE A 234 2.63 -11.01 -1.78
CA PHE A 234 3.10 -9.64 -1.82
C PHE A 234 2.82 -8.89 -0.51
N MET A 235 1.77 -9.24 0.23
CA MET A 235 1.37 -8.56 1.48
C MET A 235 2.06 -9.09 2.75
N GLY A 236 3.15 -9.84 2.62
CA GLY A 236 3.93 -10.36 3.74
C GLY A 236 4.33 -11.81 3.55
N GLU A 237 5.03 -12.38 4.52
CA GLU A 237 5.46 -13.78 4.45
C GLU A 237 4.27 -14.74 4.44
N MET A 238 4.37 -15.81 3.64
CA MET A 238 3.33 -16.81 3.48
C MET A 238 3.95 -18.20 3.42
N ASN A 239 3.41 -19.16 4.18
CA ASN A 239 3.73 -20.56 4.03
C ASN A 239 2.85 -21.17 2.93
N HIS A 240 3.48 -21.85 1.98
CA HIS A 240 2.80 -22.54 0.88
C HIS A 240 2.82 -24.05 1.14
N ILE A 241 1.65 -24.65 1.24
CA ILE A 241 1.44 -26.09 1.45
C ILE A 241 0.76 -26.62 0.20
N PRO A 242 1.37 -27.58 -0.52
CA PRO A 242 0.73 -28.19 -1.67
C PRO A 242 -0.51 -28.97 -1.22
N GLY A 243 -1.57 -28.86 -1.97
CA GLY A 243 -2.80 -29.56 -1.69
C GLY A 243 -3.49 -30.04 -2.96
N ARG A 244 -4.46 -30.91 -2.78
CA ARG A 244 -5.35 -31.40 -3.83
C ARG A 244 -6.77 -31.39 -3.33
N GLY A 245 -7.68 -30.79 -4.09
CA GLY A 245 -9.11 -30.80 -3.78
C GLY A 245 -9.68 -32.22 -3.75
N THR A 246 -10.47 -32.53 -2.74
CA THR A 246 -11.22 -33.80 -2.57
C THR A 246 -12.65 -33.52 -2.17
N ALA A 247 -13.52 -34.51 -2.23
CA ALA A 247 -14.93 -34.39 -1.80
C ALA A 247 -15.07 -34.02 -0.30
N SER A 248 -14.04 -34.29 0.54
CA SER A 248 -14.07 -34.07 1.99
C SER A 248 -13.22 -32.86 2.43
N GLY A 249 -12.55 -32.19 1.52
CA GLY A 249 -11.65 -31.06 1.84
C GLY A 249 -10.47 -31.00 0.91
N VAL A 250 -9.34 -30.48 1.40
CA VAL A 250 -8.07 -30.44 0.68
C VAL A 250 -7.07 -31.40 1.32
N GLU A 251 -6.65 -32.38 0.56
CA GLU A 251 -5.59 -33.31 0.95
C GLU A 251 -4.23 -32.62 0.90
N THR A 252 -3.48 -32.66 1.99
CA THR A 252 -2.16 -32.04 2.14
C THR A 252 -1.22 -33.02 2.85
N PRO A 253 0.09 -32.79 2.93
CA PRO A 253 1.02 -33.58 3.75
C PRO A 253 0.61 -33.64 5.23
N PHE A 254 -0.17 -32.69 5.73
CA PHE A 254 -0.64 -32.63 7.11
C PHE A 254 -2.00 -33.29 7.33
N GLY A 255 -2.52 -33.99 6.31
CA GLY A 255 -3.85 -34.61 6.31
C GLY A 255 -4.88 -33.82 5.49
N ILE A 256 -6.12 -34.20 5.65
CA ILE A 256 -7.24 -33.55 4.96
C ILE A 256 -7.65 -32.31 5.77
N LEU A 257 -7.48 -31.13 5.17
CA LEU A 257 -7.92 -29.86 5.75
C LEU A 257 -9.38 -29.59 5.39
N PRO A 258 -10.21 -29.07 6.32
CA PRO A 258 -11.64 -28.79 6.09
C PRO A 258 -11.83 -27.52 5.23
N LEU A 259 -11.27 -27.49 4.04
CA LEU A 259 -11.28 -26.37 3.10
C LEU A 259 -12.08 -26.77 1.85
N VAL A 260 -12.74 -25.79 1.23
CA VAL A 260 -13.47 -26.00 -0.02
C VAL A 260 -12.56 -25.68 -1.21
N ALA A 261 -12.28 -26.68 -2.02
CA ALA A 261 -11.56 -26.53 -3.30
C ALA A 261 -12.31 -27.30 -4.39
N LYS A 262 -11.98 -27.03 -5.65
CA LYS A 262 -12.45 -27.84 -6.75
C LYS A 262 -11.87 -29.25 -6.64
N GLU A 263 -12.72 -30.24 -6.83
CA GLU A 263 -12.33 -31.64 -6.72
C GLU A 263 -11.29 -31.99 -7.80
N GLN A 264 -10.22 -32.68 -7.38
CA GLN A 264 -9.09 -33.16 -8.19
C GLN A 264 -8.16 -32.10 -8.74
N ASP A 265 -8.44 -30.81 -8.60
CA ASP A 265 -7.53 -29.75 -9.04
C ASP A 265 -6.37 -29.55 -8.05
N PRO A 266 -5.14 -29.26 -8.53
CA PRO A 266 -4.04 -28.87 -7.68
C PRO A 266 -4.35 -27.51 -7.03
N ALA A 267 -4.03 -27.39 -5.75
CA ALA A 267 -4.24 -26.18 -4.99
C ALA A 267 -3.01 -25.84 -4.15
N VAL A 268 -2.84 -24.56 -3.85
CA VAL A 268 -1.88 -24.09 -2.85
C VAL A 268 -2.68 -23.62 -1.63
N VAL A 269 -2.44 -24.28 -0.50
CA VAL A 269 -2.97 -23.87 0.79
C VAL A 269 -1.94 -22.94 1.44
N CYS A 270 -2.36 -21.74 1.74
CA CYS A 270 -1.52 -20.69 2.29
C CYS A 270 -1.84 -20.44 3.75
N LEU A 271 -0.79 -20.17 4.55
CA LEU A 271 -0.89 -19.93 5.97
C LEU A 271 0.13 -18.87 6.42
N ARG A 272 -0.34 -17.83 7.12
CA ARG A 272 0.54 -16.79 7.67
C ARG A 272 1.43 -17.34 8.77
N PRO A 273 2.69 -16.84 8.92
CA PRO A 273 3.59 -17.29 9.99
C PRO A 273 3.04 -17.11 11.40
N GLU A 274 2.29 -16.04 11.66
CA GLU A 274 1.67 -15.74 12.96
C GLU A 274 0.46 -16.63 13.29
N ALA A 275 -0.10 -17.31 12.29
CA ALA A 275 -1.17 -18.27 12.49
C ALA A 275 -0.69 -19.64 12.96
N ILE A 276 0.63 -19.89 12.90
CA ILE A 276 1.24 -21.13 13.40
C ILE A 276 1.64 -20.94 14.85
N GLY A 277 1.11 -21.79 15.74
CA GLY A 277 1.42 -21.78 17.16
C GLY A 277 1.80 -23.16 17.70
N THR A 278 2.29 -23.17 18.95
CA THR A 278 2.61 -24.41 19.71
C THR A 278 1.54 -24.74 20.75
N GLY A 279 0.48 -23.93 20.81
CA GLY A 279 -0.67 -24.12 21.70
C GLY A 279 -1.76 -25.01 21.10
N LYS A 280 -2.97 -24.97 21.70
CA LYS A 280 -4.15 -25.66 21.17
C LYS A 280 -4.70 -24.92 19.95
N GLY A 281 -4.98 -25.63 18.86
CA GLY A 281 -5.65 -25.16 17.66
C GLY A 281 -6.61 -26.24 17.15
N ASP A 282 -7.48 -25.88 16.22
CA ASP A 282 -8.47 -26.81 15.64
C ASP A 282 -7.84 -27.81 14.68
N VAL A 283 -6.69 -27.41 14.09
CA VAL A 283 -5.94 -28.21 13.12
C VAL A 283 -4.52 -28.44 13.63
N SER A 284 -4.12 -29.70 13.71
CA SER A 284 -2.73 -30.06 14.02
C SER A 284 -1.92 -30.17 12.73
N LEU A 285 -0.80 -29.44 12.67
CA LEU A 285 0.21 -29.59 11.63
C LEU A 285 1.26 -30.67 12.01
N GLY A 286 1.10 -31.28 13.21
CA GLY A 286 1.95 -32.35 13.70
C GLY A 286 3.29 -31.87 14.28
N PRO A 287 4.19 -32.83 14.56
CA PRO A 287 5.50 -32.54 15.09
C PRO A 287 6.42 -31.93 14.03
N ALA A 288 7.22 -30.98 14.46
CA ALA A 288 8.24 -30.33 13.64
C ALA A 288 9.52 -30.10 14.44
N THR A 289 10.65 -30.07 13.76
CA THR A 289 11.97 -29.79 14.34
C THR A 289 12.38 -28.37 14.01
N VAL A 290 12.87 -27.64 14.99
CA VAL A 290 13.42 -26.28 14.78
C VAL A 290 14.72 -26.41 13.99
N ARG A 291 14.77 -25.84 12.80
CA ARG A 291 15.99 -25.71 12.00
C ARG A 291 16.85 -24.56 12.52
N ASP A 292 16.24 -23.39 12.66
CA ASP A 292 16.84 -22.18 13.22
C ASP A 292 15.74 -21.23 13.73
N ALA A 293 16.11 -20.31 14.63
CA ALA A 293 15.22 -19.31 15.16
C ALA A 293 15.95 -18.00 15.43
N ALA A 294 15.27 -16.86 15.21
CA ALA A 294 15.81 -15.54 15.45
C ALA A 294 14.81 -14.65 16.20
N PHE A 295 15.29 -13.87 17.15
CA PHE A 295 14.49 -12.94 17.93
C PHE A 295 14.30 -11.61 17.19
N PHE A 296 13.06 -11.19 16.98
CA PHE A 296 12.68 -9.95 16.31
C PHE A 296 12.02 -8.91 17.24
N GLY A 297 12.26 -9.02 18.54
CA GLY A 297 11.72 -8.09 19.54
C GLY A 297 10.29 -8.47 19.97
N THR A 298 9.32 -8.38 19.08
CA THR A 298 7.91 -8.68 19.36
C THR A 298 7.54 -10.15 19.15
N PHE A 299 8.34 -10.90 18.40
CA PHE A 299 8.16 -12.33 18.14
C PHE A 299 9.52 -13.03 17.94
N CYS A 300 9.50 -14.35 18.01
CA CYS A 300 10.59 -15.22 17.59
C CYS A 300 10.22 -15.82 16.23
N ARG A 301 10.97 -15.51 15.17
CA ARG A 301 10.81 -16.10 13.85
C ARG A 301 11.53 -17.43 13.80
N ALA A 302 10.78 -18.50 13.66
CA ALA A 302 11.31 -19.87 13.64
C ALA A 302 11.13 -20.50 12.25
N HIS A 303 12.17 -21.16 11.75
CA HIS A 303 12.10 -22.04 10.59
C HIS A 303 11.97 -23.48 11.08
N LEU A 304 10.87 -24.11 10.73
CA LEU A 304 10.44 -25.40 11.26
C LEU A 304 10.38 -26.44 10.15
N ILE A 305 10.93 -27.62 10.37
CA ILE A 305 10.87 -28.76 9.44
C ILE A 305 9.80 -29.71 9.96
N PRO A 306 8.61 -29.79 9.32
CA PRO A 306 7.56 -30.72 9.72
C PRO A 306 7.97 -32.17 9.49
N LYS A 307 7.65 -33.08 10.42
CA LYS A 307 7.92 -34.52 10.21
C LYS A 307 7.05 -35.11 9.08
N ALA A 308 5.89 -34.51 8.81
CA ALA A 308 5.01 -34.96 7.73
C ALA A 308 5.49 -34.57 6.33
N ASP A 309 6.34 -33.52 6.22
CA ASP A 309 6.95 -33.07 4.95
C ASP A 309 8.37 -32.53 5.24
N PRO A 310 9.37 -33.42 5.35
CA PRO A 310 10.73 -33.05 5.74
C PRO A 310 11.48 -32.18 4.72
N ASP A 311 11.03 -32.11 3.50
CA ASP A 311 11.61 -31.28 2.44
C ASP A 311 11.10 -29.82 2.52
N ARG A 312 10.10 -29.55 3.35
CA ARG A 312 9.48 -28.25 3.51
C ARG A 312 9.98 -27.55 4.75
N VAL A 313 10.09 -26.23 4.65
CA VAL A 313 10.31 -25.36 5.79
C VAL A 313 9.06 -24.50 5.99
N LEU A 314 8.47 -24.58 7.18
CA LEU A 314 7.43 -23.65 7.62
C LEU A 314 8.08 -22.53 8.42
N ILE A 315 7.60 -21.31 8.19
CA ILE A 315 7.97 -20.14 8.99
C ILE A 315 6.86 -19.89 10.00
N ALA A 316 7.24 -19.73 11.28
CA ALA A 316 6.30 -19.37 12.34
C ALA A 316 6.78 -18.14 13.12
N HIS A 317 5.85 -17.27 13.48
CA HIS A 317 6.07 -16.16 14.40
C HIS A 317 5.55 -16.55 15.78
N LEU A 318 6.45 -17.08 16.61
CA LEU A 318 6.13 -17.56 17.94
C LEU A 318 6.30 -16.44 18.99
N PRO A 319 5.70 -16.58 20.19
CA PRO A 319 5.84 -15.59 21.25
C PRO A 319 7.32 -15.25 21.54
N PRO A 320 7.65 -13.99 21.88
CA PRO A 320 9.05 -13.55 22.07
C PRO A 320 9.79 -14.28 23.20
N ALA A 321 9.06 -14.85 24.17
CA ALA A 321 9.63 -15.65 25.25
C ALA A 321 10.01 -17.08 24.83
N SER A 322 9.77 -17.48 23.57
CA SER A 322 10.14 -18.80 23.07
C SER A 322 11.66 -18.90 22.91
N LEU A 323 12.31 -19.55 23.85
CA LEU A 323 13.74 -19.85 23.78
C LEU A 323 13.92 -21.13 22.95
N LEU A 324 14.08 -20.98 21.63
CA LEU A 324 14.18 -22.08 20.69
C LEU A 324 15.64 -22.28 20.26
N ALA A 325 16.09 -23.52 20.30
CA ALA A 325 17.40 -23.96 19.78
C ALA A 325 17.20 -24.88 18.56
N ALA A 326 18.17 -24.90 17.66
CA ALA A 326 18.18 -25.84 16.55
C ALA A 326 18.13 -27.28 17.09
N GLY A 327 17.23 -28.09 16.56
CA GLY A 327 16.98 -29.46 16.99
C GLY A 327 15.82 -29.62 17.99
N ASP A 328 15.30 -28.55 18.57
CA ASP A 328 14.11 -28.62 19.43
C ASP A 328 12.91 -29.20 18.67
N GLU A 329 12.13 -30.03 19.34
CA GLU A 329 10.88 -30.58 18.78
C GLU A 329 9.66 -29.81 19.31
N LEU A 330 8.78 -29.40 18.40
CA LEU A 330 7.54 -28.71 18.70
C LEU A 330 6.36 -29.45 18.06
N ILE A 331 5.18 -29.32 18.65
CA ILE A 331 3.92 -29.74 17.98
C ILE A 331 3.22 -28.47 17.51
N LEU A 332 2.97 -28.40 16.22
CA LEU A 332 2.41 -27.21 15.57
C LEU A 332 0.90 -27.33 15.43
N TYR A 333 0.23 -26.22 15.68
CA TYR A 333 -1.21 -26.07 15.54
C TYR A 333 -1.56 -24.77 14.83
N THR A 334 -2.72 -24.74 14.20
CA THR A 334 -3.33 -23.55 13.60
C THR A 334 -4.85 -23.65 13.72
N LYS A 335 -5.57 -22.63 13.27
CA LYS A 335 -7.02 -22.67 13.16
C LYS A 335 -7.44 -22.90 11.70
N ALA A 336 -8.58 -23.57 11.52
CA ALA A 336 -9.12 -23.82 10.19
C ALA A 336 -9.43 -22.51 9.42
N GLU A 337 -9.86 -21.46 10.13
CA GLU A 337 -10.16 -20.14 9.56
C GLU A 337 -8.95 -19.36 9.02
N ASP A 338 -7.73 -19.72 9.44
CA ASP A 338 -6.50 -19.01 9.06
C ASP A 338 -5.95 -19.48 7.71
N PHE A 339 -6.41 -20.61 7.20
CA PHE A 339 -5.99 -21.09 5.89
C PHE A 339 -6.63 -20.27 4.75
N ARG A 340 -5.84 -20.05 3.70
CA ARG A 340 -6.32 -19.55 2.41
C ARG A 340 -5.95 -20.55 1.34
N ILE A 341 -6.82 -20.68 0.33
CA ILE A 341 -6.62 -21.62 -0.74
C ILE A 341 -6.65 -20.90 -2.08
N PHE A 342 -5.72 -21.22 -2.93
CA PHE A 342 -5.63 -20.68 -4.27
C PHE A 342 -5.50 -21.82 -5.29
N ASP A 343 -6.22 -21.70 -6.40
CA ASP A 343 -6.07 -22.61 -7.53
C ASP A 343 -4.71 -22.36 -8.19
N VAL A 344 -3.96 -23.42 -8.46
CA VAL A 344 -2.75 -23.34 -9.29
C VAL A 344 -3.22 -23.19 -10.73
N LYS A 345 -3.20 -21.97 -11.27
CA LYS A 345 -3.32 -21.79 -12.71
C LYS A 345 -1.98 -22.13 -13.33
N GLU A 346 -2.00 -23.11 -14.24
CA GLU A 346 -0.85 -23.42 -15.10
C GLU A 346 -0.38 -22.21 -15.91
#